data_bd94e906fb10f0710b776c7c4a02310d
#
_entry.id   bd94e906fb10f0710b776c7c4a02310d
#
_cell.length_a   1.000
_cell.length_b   1.000
_cell.length_c   1.000
_cell.angle_alpha   90.00
_cell.angle_beta   90.00
_cell.angle_gamma   90.00
#
_symmetry.space_group_name_H-M   'P 1'
#
loop_
_entity.id
_entity.type
_entity.pdbx_description
1 polymer ?
#
loop_
_entity_poly.entity_id
_entity_poly.type
_entity_poly.pdbx_seq_one_letter_code
_entity_poly.pdbx_strand_id
1 'polypeptide(L)'
;MNRVSIRRAFWAALLLVVPALSLHSGLLQEPPRAFMDAAGPGWRSLGESDFAPVNGNPDTWTWKDGLLRCSGKPIGVMRTREKFTNFEMVIEWRHLKAAGNSGVFVWVPDEALAQLKPDVLPDFGIEVQMLDHGYREQYEKESGKKGDWFTTQGDIFPVGKSKLKPFPPLSPDGSRSFPRKNLTLGFGEWNHYYVRAINGELRLWVNGEEVSGGNGADPRTGYLCLESEGSPVEFKNFRVRELP
;
A
#
# COMPACT_ATOMS: atom_id res chain seq x y z
N MET A 1 29.49 78.46 -61.84
CA MET A 1 28.92 78.43 -60.47
C MET A 1 27.91 77.30 -60.40
N ASN A 2 28.35 76.08 -60.01
CA ASN A 2 27.49 74.91 -59.95
C ASN A 2 27.30 74.48 -58.47
N ARG A 3 26.10 74.56 -58.01
CA ARG A 3 25.69 74.03 -56.68
C ARG A 3 25.41 72.50 -56.77
N VAL A 4 26.25 71.76 -56.05
CA VAL A 4 25.99 70.29 -55.86
C VAL A 4 25.06 70.16 -54.71
N SER A 5 23.91 69.51 -54.97
CA SER A 5 22.91 69.17 -54.00
C SER A 5 23.18 67.78 -53.47
N ILE A 6 23.50 67.65 -52.19
CA ILE A 6 23.71 66.34 -51.49
C ILE A 6 22.34 65.85 -50.95
N ARG A 7 21.81 64.80 -51.56
CA ARG A 7 20.60 64.04 -51.03
C ARG A 7 21.05 63.09 -49.95
N ARG A 8 20.65 63.38 -48.73
CA ARG A 8 20.77 62.44 -47.63
C ARG A 8 19.68 61.32 -47.73
N ALA A 9 20.10 60.07 -47.93
CA ALA A 9 19.24 58.92 -47.84
C ALA A 9 19.05 58.50 -46.35
N PHE A 10 17.85 58.58 -45.86
CA PHE A 10 17.47 58.01 -44.56
C PHE A 10 17.16 56.54 -44.76
N TRP A 11 17.95 55.69 -44.15
CA TRP A 11 17.64 54.27 -43.99
C TRP A 11 16.79 54.11 -42.74
N ALA A 12 15.51 53.77 -42.88
CA ALA A 12 14.65 53.35 -41.79
C ALA A 12 14.90 51.89 -41.52
N ALA A 13 15.57 51.62 -40.37
CA ALA A 13 15.69 50.24 -39.87
C ALA A 13 14.35 49.79 -39.29
N LEU A 14 13.70 48.87 -39.97
CA LEU A 14 12.47 48.19 -39.51
C LEU A 14 12.88 47.15 -38.47
N LEU A 15 12.69 47.43 -37.19
CA LEU A 15 12.86 46.48 -36.10
C LEU A 15 11.65 45.55 -36.10
N LEU A 16 11.83 44.32 -36.60
CA LEU A 16 10.90 43.22 -36.44
C LEU A 16 10.93 42.76 -35.00
N VAL A 17 9.95 43.18 -34.21
CA VAL A 17 9.69 42.58 -32.87
C VAL A 17 8.99 41.25 -33.09
N VAL A 18 9.72 40.16 -32.97
CA VAL A 18 9.14 38.80 -32.91
C VAL A 18 8.64 38.58 -31.49
N PRO A 19 7.32 38.37 -31.28
CA PRO A 19 6.84 38.04 -29.96
C PRO A 19 7.37 36.64 -29.60
N ALA A 20 8.18 36.56 -28.56
CA ALA A 20 8.54 35.27 -27.95
C ALA A 20 7.28 34.64 -27.38
N LEU A 21 6.71 33.66 -28.08
CA LEU A 21 5.72 32.77 -27.50
C LEU A 21 6.40 31.97 -26.39
N SER A 22 6.20 32.41 -25.15
CA SER A 22 6.51 31.61 -23.98
C SER A 22 5.60 30.37 -23.98
N LEU A 23 6.13 29.25 -24.47
CA LEU A 23 5.55 27.93 -24.21
C LEU A 23 5.61 27.70 -22.71
N HIS A 24 4.56 28.08 -21.98
CA HIS A 24 4.31 27.56 -20.67
C HIS A 24 3.99 26.08 -20.86
N SER A 25 5.00 25.22 -20.75
CA SER A 25 4.79 23.82 -20.44
C SER A 25 4.15 23.82 -19.05
N GLY A 26 2.81 23.83 -19.02
CA GLY A 26 2.04 23.53 -17.84
C GLY A 26 2.47 22.09 -17.43
N LEU A 27 3.41 21.99 -16.52
CA LEU A 27 3.62 20.77 -15.75
C LEU A 27 2.25 20.46 -15.21
N LEU A 28 1.61 19.39 -15.71
CA LEU A 28 0.41 18.82 -15.11
C LEU A 28 0.83 18.49 -13.68
N GLN A 29 0.52 19.40 -12.77
CA GLN A 29 0.77 19.19 -11.35
C GLN A 29 -0.13 18.02 -10.97
N GLU A 30 0.49 16.88 -10.66
CA GLU A 30 -0.27 15.74 -10.16
C GLU A 30 -1.13 16.22 -8.98
N PRO A 31 -2.40 15.82 -8.90
CA PRO A 31 -3.26 16.24 -7.80
C PRO A 31 -2.57 15.87 -6.48
N PRO A 32 -2.61 16.74 -5.47
CA PRO A 32 -1.96 16.50 -4.20
C PRO A 32 -2.51 15.20 -3.60
N ARG A 33 -1.62 14.24 -3.33
CA ARG A 33 -1.98 12.99 -2.68
C ARG A 33 -2.16 13.26 -1.19
N ALA A 34 -3.29 12.85 -0.66
CA ALA A 34 -3.59 12.94 0.77
C ALA A 34 -2.85 11.83 1.53
N PHE A 35 -1.54 12.00 1.75
CA PHE A 35 -0.82 11.09 2.65
C PHE A 35 -1.24 11.35 4.09
N MET A 36 -1.72 10.30 4.76
CA MET A 36 -1.89 10.34 6.20
C MET A 36 -0.50 10.15 6.83
N ASP A 37 0.05 11.20 7.45
CA ASP A 37 1.36 11.15 8.10
C ASP A 37 1.33 10.48 9.48
N ALA A 38 0.13 10.15 9.95
CA ALA A 38 -0.12 9.58 11.27
C ALA A 38 0.52 10.40 12.41
N ALA A 39 0.58 11.72 12.22
CA ALA A 39 0.94 12.68 13.25
C ALA A 39 -0.30 13.21 13.97
N GLY A 40 -0.09 13.74 15.17
CA GLY A 40 -1.15 14.35 15.97
C GLY A 40 -1.69 13.45 17.09
N PRO A 41 -2.74 13.93 17.78
CA PRO A 41 -3.25 13.28 18.99
C PRO A 41 -3.73 11.84 18.76
N GLY A 42 -3.38 10.94 19.69
CA GLY A 42 -3.82 9.55 19.69
C GLY A 42 -3.02 8.61 18.80
N TRP A 43 -2.18 9.12 17.89
CA TRP A 43 -1.28 8.27 17.11
C TRP A 43 -0.07 7.83 17.94
N ARG A 44 0.24 6.55 17.88
CA ARG A 44 1.46 5.97 18.45
C ARG A 44 2.17 5.08 17.45
N SER A 45 3.50 5.03 17.54
CA SER A 45 4.29 4.09 16.74
C SER A 45 4.25 2.71 17.37
N LEU A 46 4.21 1.68 16.53
CA LEU A 46 4.41 0.29 16.93
C LEU A 46 5.84 -0.12 16.58
N GLY A 47 6.57 -0.59 17.58
CA GLY A 47 7.94 -1.07 17.47
C GLY A 47 8.08 -2.51 17.91
N GLU A 48 9.31 -2.99 18.05
CA GLU A 48 9.63 -4.39 18.41
C GLU A 48 8.88 -4.89 19.65
N SER A 49 8.78 -4.05 20.69
CA SER A 49 8.09 -4.39 21.93
C SER A 49 6.58 -4.58 21.78
N ASP A 50 5.98 -4.04 20.73
CA ASP A 50 4.53 -4.12 20.48
C ASP A 50 4.13 -5.39 19.72
N PHE A 51 5.10 -6.16 19.26
CA PHE A 51 4.84 -7.36 18.47
C PHE A 51 5.26 -8.65 19.18
N ALA A 52 4.69 -9.75 18.74
CA ALA A 52 5.05 -11.10 19.15
C ALA A 52 5.06 -12.03 17.94
N PRO A 53 6.11 -12.82 17.70
CA PRO A 53 6.10 -13.88 16.68
C PRO A 53 5.06 -14.93 17.06
N VAL A 54 4.44 -15.54 16.05
CA VAL A 54 3.44 -16.60 16.25
C VAL A 54 4.03 -17.94 15.82
N ASN A 55 4.35 -18.10 14.55
CA ASN A 55 4.78 -19.38 13.98
C ASN A 55 5.98 -19.25 13.02
N GLY A 56 6.74 -18.16 13.13
CA GLY A 56 8.01 -17.98 12.43
C GLY A 56 9.20 -18.57 13.20
N ASN A 57 10.33 -18.64 12.53
CA ASN A 57 11.61 -18.93 13.15
C ASN A 57 12.19 -17.65 13.83
N PRO A 58 13.21 -17.76 14.71
CA PRO A 58 13.83 -16.60 15.34
C PRO A 58 14.39 -15.55 14.37
N ASP A 59 14.78 -15.97 13.17
CA ASP A 59 15.34 -15.12 12.10
C ASP A 59 14.33 -14.72 11.02
N THR A 60 13.07 -15.14 11.15
CA THR A 60 12.00 -14.74 10.22
C THR A 60 11.78 -13.23 10.26
N TRP A 61 11.85 -12.65 11.47
CA TRP A 61 11.58 -11.26 11.74
C TRP A 61 12.77 -10.62 12.45
N THR A 62 13.32 -9.57 11.88
CA THR A 62 14.46 -8.85 12.44
C THR A 62 14.21 -7.36 12.50
N TRP A 63 14.39 -6.76 13.68
CA TRP A 63 14.30 -5.33 13.88
C TRP A 63 15.67 -4.68 13.86
N LYS A 64 15.82 -3.60 13.12
CA LYS A 64 17.03 -2.79 13.12
C LYS A 64 16.70 -1.34 12.79
N ASP A 65 17.07 -0.41 13.66
CA ASP A 65 16.92 1.05 13.46
C ASP A 65 15.50 1.47 13.07
N GLY A 66 14.49 0.87 13.71
CA GLY A 66 13.06 1.12 13.42
C GLY A 66 12.54 0.48 12.13
N LEU A 67 13.36 -0.29 11.43
CA LEU A 67 13.02 -1.09 10.27
C LEU A 67 12.76 -2.53 10.69
N LEU A 68 11.60 -3.06 10.32
CA LEU A 68 11.29 -4.48 10.43
C LEU A 68 11.54 -5.16 9.11
N ARG A 69 12.41 -6.17 9.11
CA ARG A 69 12.63 -7.03 7.95
C ARG A 69 12.06 -8.41 8.20
N CYS A 70 11.29 -8.90 7.24
CA CYS A 70 10.82 -10.27 7.15
C CYS A 70 11.61 -11.03 6.08
N SER A 71 12.07 -12.23 6.40
CA SER A 71 12.75 -13.11 5.43
C SER A 71 11.79 -13.77 4.44
N GLY A 72 10.50 -13.81 4.75
CA GLY A 72 9.46 -14.53 4.01
C GLY A 72 9.40 -16.03 4.32
N LYS A 73 10.19 -16.55 5.24
CA LYS A 73 10.25 -17.99 5.57
C LYS A 73 10.49 -18.23 7.06
N PRO A 74 9.79 -19.26 7.63
CA PRO A 74 8.68 -20.01 7.04
C PRO A 74 7.48 -19.11 6.74
N ILE A 75 6.47 -19.62 6.03
CA ILE A 75 5.16 -18.94 5.94
C ILE A 75 4.57 -18.86 7.34
N GLY A 76 4.06 -17.68 7.69
CA GLY A 76 3.52 -17.45 9.02
C GLY A 76 3.26 -15.98 9.30
N VAL A 77 3.01 -15.65 10.56
CA VAL A 77 2.69 -14.29 10.96
C VAL A 77 3.43 -13.86 12.23
N MET A 78 3.59 -12.55 12.33
CA MET A 78 3.88 -11.84 13.56
C MET A 78 2.65 -10.99 13.90
N ARG A 79 2.21 -10.99 15.16
CA ARG A 79 1.03 -10.26 15.59
C ARG A 79 1.38 -9.11 16.53
N THR A 80 0.51 -8.10 16.59
CA THR A 80 0.54 -7.13 17.69
C THR A 80 0.26 -7.84 19.04
N ARG A 81 0.75 -7.28 20.14
CA ARG A 81 0.43 -7.81 21.49
C ARG A 81 -0.97 -7.40 21.91
N GLU A 82 -1.41 -6.24 21.48
CA GLU A 82 -2.75 -5.69 21.74
C GLU A 82 -3.70 -6.01 20.59
N LYS A 83 -4.99 -6.08 20.92
CA LYS A 83 -6.09 -6.20 19.96
C LYS A 83 -6.68 -4.83 19.69
N PHE A 84 -7.20 -4.66 18.49
CA PHE A 84 -7.83 -3.42 18.04
C PHE A 84 -9.26 -3.71 17.58
N THR A 85 -10.17 -2.78 17.87
CA THR A 85 -11.57 -2.80 17.42
C THR A 85 -11.80 -1.71 16.38
N ASN A 86 -11.87 -0.47 16.80
CA ASN A 86 -11.93 0.68 15.91
C ASN A 86 -10.56 1.35 15.89
N PHE A 87 -9.99 1.49 14.72
CA PHE A 87 -8.64 2.05 14.61
C PHE A 87 -8.36 2.64 13.23
N GLU A 88 -7.34 3.44 13.19
CA GLU A 88 -6.63 3.81 11.97
C GLU A 88 -5.20 3.32 12.10
N MET A 89 -4.62 2.86 10.99
CA MET A 89 -3.21 2.51 10.94
C MET A 89 -2.54 3.04 9.69
N VAL A 90 -1.26 3.30 9.80
CA VAL A 90 -0.34 3.58 8.69
C VAL A 90 0.80 2.58 8.75
N ILE A 91 1.20 2.08 7.61
CA ILE A 91 2.38 1.24 7.44
C ILE A 91 3.02 1.53 6.09
N GLU A 92 4.34 1.66 6.07
CA GLU A 92 5.10 1.67 4.83
C GLU A 92 5.78 0.32 4.64
N TRP A 93 5.74 -0.18 3.41
CA TRP A 93 6.28 -1.49 3.07
C TRP A 93 6.95 -1.50 1.69
N ARG A 94 7.89 -2.42 1.49
CA ARG A 94 8.47 -2.72 0.18
C ARG A 94 8.90 -4.17 0.09
N HIS A 95 8.65 -4.80 -1.05
CA HIS A 95 9.25 -6.08 -1.37
C HIS A 95 10.73 -5.90 -1.75
N LEU A 96 11.57 -6.86 -1.35
CA LEU A 96 13.00 -6.86 -1.68
C LEU A 96 13.33 -7.69 -2.91
N LYS A 97 12.31 -8.28 -3.53
CA LYS A 97 12.44 -9.08 -4.75
C LYS A 97 11.15 -8.97 -5.56
N ALA A 98 11.26 -9.11 -6.89
CA ALA A 98 10.11 -9.17 -7.79
C ALA A 98 9.18 -10.35 -7.46
N ALA A 99 7.91 -10.20 -7.79
CA ALA A 99 6.85 -11.17 -7.53
C ALA A 99 6.71 -11.55 -6.04
N GLY A 100 6.98 -10.59 -5.15
CA GLY A 100 6.84 -10.79 -3.71
C GLY A 100 5.39 -10.92 -3.28
N ASN A 101 5.18 -11.66 -2.19
CA ASN A 101 3.91 -11.79 -1.50
C ASN A 101 4.06 -11.49 0.00
N SER A 102 3.12 -10.75 0.54
CA SER A 102 2.93 -10.40 1.94
C SER A 102 1.56 -9.76 2.12
N GLY A 103 1.18 -9.44 3.34
CA GLY A 103 -0.05 -8.76 3.66
C GLY A 103 -0.12 -8.30 5.11
N VAL A 104 -1.21 -7.60 5.43
CA VAL A 104 -1.60 -7.30 6.80
C VAL A 104 -2.97 -7.90 7.05
N PHE A 105 -3.07 -8.83 7.98
CA PHE A 105 -4.35 -9.20 8.54
C PHE A 105 -4.81 -8.17 9.55
N VAL A 106 -6.10 -7.86 9.53
CA VAL A 106 -6.77 -7.10 10.57
C VAL A 106 -7.82 -7.97 11.27
N TRP A 107 -8.01 -7.73 12.58
CA TRP A 107 -9.01 -8.40 13.42
C TRP A 107 -8.83 -9.93 13.52
N VAL A 108 -7.59 -10.40 13.57
CA VAL A 108 -7.31 -11.83 13.79
C VAL A 108 -7.63 -12.22 15.23
N PRO A 109 -8.56 -13.17 15.47
CA PRO A 109 -8.91 -13.57 16.82
C PRO A 109 -7.91 -14.58 17.42
N ASP A 110 -7.96 -14.78 18.74
CA ASP A 110 -7.03 -15.69 19.45
C ASP A 110 -7.07 -17.12 18.91
N GLU A 111 -8.25 -17.64 18.60
CA GLU A 111 -8.41 -19.00 18.13
C GLU A 111 -7.72 -19.29 16.80
N ALA A 112 -7.54 -18.26 15.96
CA ALA A 112 -6.82 -18.39 14.70
C ALA A 112 -5.29 -18.51 14.90
N LEU A 113 -4.78 -18.09 16.03
CA LEU A 113 -3.36 -18.03 16.33
C LEU A 113 -2.90 -19.08 17.34
N ALA A 114 -3.80 -19.57 18.18
CA ALA A 114 -3.46 -20.39 19.36
C ALA A 114 -2.70 -21.69 19.06
N GLN A 115 -2.88 -22.27 17.89
CA GLN A 115 -2.25 -23.52 17.47
C GLN A 115 -1.75 -23.46 16.02
N LEU A 116 -1.40 -22.26 15.56
CA LEU A 116 -0.93 -22.06 14.20
C LEU A 116 0.43 -22.73 14.01
N LYS A 117 0.50 -23.68 13.08
CA LYS A 117 1.72 -24.41 12.76
C LYS A 117 2.64 -23.57 11.84
N PRO A 118 3.96 -23.86 11.78
CA PRO A 118 4.81 -23.33 10.72
C PRO A 118 4.24 -23.62 9.33
N ASP A 119 4.56 -22.75 8.37
CA ASP A 119 4.11 -22.82 6.96
C ASP A 119 2.59 -22.73 6.76
N VAL A 120 1.88 -22.11 7.71
CA VAL A 120 0.43 -21.88 7.63
C VAL A 120 0.11 -20.43 8.01
N LEU A 121 -0.79 -19.78 7.26
CA LEU A 121 -1.38 -18.49 7.62
C LEU A 121 -2.65 -18.68 8.43
N PRO A 122 -3.11 -17.68 9.20
CA PRO A 122 -4.39 -17.72 9.90
C PRO A 122 -5.55 -17.97 8.93
N ASP A 123 -6.52 -18.78 9.35
CA ASP A 123 -7.76 -19.03 8.60
C ASP A 123 -8.92 -18.15 9.07
N PHE A 124 -8.62 -17.03 9.73
CA PHE A 124 -9.61 -16.13 10.29
C PHE A 124 -9.03 -14.72 10.45
N GLY A 125 -9.64 -13.74 9.81
CA GLY A 125 -9.23 -12.33 9.75
C GLY A 125 -9.60 -11.72 8.40
N ILE A 126 -9.38 -10.42 8.27
CA ILE A 126 -9.54 -9.73 6.99
C ILE A 126 -8.17 -9.36 6.49
N GLU A 127 -7.84 -9.74 5.27
CA GLU A 127 -6.54 -9.46 4.69
C GLU A 127 -6.55 -8.19 3.85
N VAL A 128 -5.49 -7.41 4.02
CA VAL A 128 -5.09 -6.28 3.18
C VAL A 128 -3.84 -6.70 2.43
N GLN A 129 -4.01 -7.05 1.17
CA GLN A 129 -3.00 -7.69 0.34
C GLN A 129 -1.85 -6.76 -0.04
N MET A 130 -0.63 -7.31 -0.05
CA MET A 130 0.61 -6.66 -0.48
C MET A 130 1.37 -7.55 -1.48
N LEU A 131 0.94 -7.59 -2.74
CA LEU A 131 1.64 -8.31 -3.81
C LEU A 131 2.52 -7.37 -4.63
N ASP A 132 3.67 -7.85 -5.13
CA ASP A 132 4.43 -7.14 -6.14
C ASP A 132 3.80 -7.29 -7.54
N HIS A 133 4.08 -6.34 -8.43
CA HIS A 133 3.50 -6.28 -9.78
C HIS A 133 3.71 -7.55 -10.59
N GLY A 134 4.87 -8.21 -10.44
CA GLY A 134 5.21 -9.43 -11.14
C GLY A 134 4.53 -10.70 -10.62
N TYR A 135 3.82 -10.62 -9.48
CA TYR A 135 3.27 -11.81 -8.83
C TYR A 135 2.27 -12.57 -9.70
N ARG A 136 1.38 -11.86 -10.42
CA ARG A 136 0.38 -12.51 -11.28
C ARG A 136 1.03 -13.34 -12.38
N GLU A 137 2.01 -12.78 -13.09
CA GLU A 137 2.71 -13.50 -14.15
C GLU A 137 3.42 -14.75 -13.62
N GLN A 138 4.10 -14.61 -12.48
CA GLN A 138 4.74 -15.74 -11.81
C GLN A 138 3.72 -16.82 -11.41
N TYR A 139 2.62 -16.43 -10.78
CA TYR A 139 1.53 -17.35 -10.39
C TYR A 139 0.97 -18.12 -11.58
N GLU A 140 0.67 -17.42 -12.68
CA GLU A 140 0.12 -18.04 -13.90
C GLU A 140 1.12 -19.03 -14.53
N LYS A 141 2.40 -18.65 -14.54
CA LYS A 141 3.48 -19.51 -15.05
C LYS A 141 3.70 -20.75 -14.20
N GLU A 142 3.67 -20.63 -12.87
CA GLU A 142 3.95 -21.74 -11.95
C GLU A 142 2.75 -22.67 -11.75
N SER A 143 1.55 -22.09 -11.67
CA SER A 143 0.32 -22.87 -11.40
C SER A 143 -0.40 -23.34 -12.64
N GLY A 144 -0.16 -22.74 -13.80
CA GLY A 144 -0.93 -22.94 -15.03
C GLY A 144 -2.37 -22.41 -14.95
N LYS A 145 -2.72 -21.65 -13.91
CA LYS A 145 -4.07 -21.11 -13.69
C LYS A 145 -4.08 -19.60 -13.95
N LYS A 146 -5.24 -19.06 -14.31
CA LYS A 146 -5.41 -17.62 -14.46
C LYS A 146 -5.34 -16.92 -13.11
N GLY A 147 -4.64 -15.76 -13.05
CA GLY A 147 -4.57 -14.88 -11.92
C GLY A 147 -5.59 -13.74 -11.98
N ASP A 148 -6.81 -13.99 -12.45
CA ASP A 148 -7.87 -12.99 -12.58
C ASP A 148 -8.73 -12.82 -11.30
N TRP A 149 -8.59 -13.70 -10.34
CA TRP A 149 -9.30 -13.68 -9.07
C TRP A 149 -8.64 -12.80 -7.99
N PHE A 150 -7.46 -12.23 -8.27
CA PHE A 150 -6.75 -11.26 -7.43
C PHE A 150 -6.11 -10.16 -8.28
N THR A 151 -5.83 -9.02 -7.64
CA THR A 151 -4.96 -7.99 -8.20
C THR A 151 -3.60 -7.99 -7.50
N THR A 152 -2.66 -7.22 -8.01
CA THR A 152 -1.33 -7.23 -7.42
C THR A 152 -1.23 -6.45 -6.11
N GLN A 153 -2.12 -5.51 -5.80
CA GLN A 153 -1.99 -4.77 -4.55
C GLN A 153 -3.32 -4.19 -4.08
N GLY A 154 -3.51 -4.26 -2.77
CA GLY A 154 -4.61 -3.57 -2.13
C GLY A 154 -5.96 -4.24 -2.27
N ASP A 155 -6.02 -5.51 -2.63
CA ASP A 155 -7.22 -6.30 -2.45
C ASP A 155 -7.57 -6.36 -0.97
N ILE A 156 -8.86 -6.30 -0.65
CA ILE A 156 -9.37 -6.56 0.69
C ILE A 156 -10.36 -7.70 0.62
N PHE A 157 -10.16 -8.71 1.46
CA PHE A 157 -11.01 -9.89 1.47
C PHE A 157 -11.04 -10.61 2.82
N PRO A 158 -12.14 -11.29 3.12
CA PRO A 158 -12.24 -12.16 4.29
C PRO A 158 -11.47 -13.46 4.06
N VAL A 159 -10.78 -13.97 5.07
CA VAL A 159 -10.04 -15.22 5.01
C VAL A 159 -10.79 -16.30 5.82
N GLY A 160 -10.93 -17.49 5.22
CA GLY A 160 -11.48 -18.66 5.86
C GLY A 160 -12.88 -18.46 6.45
N LYS A 161 -12.97 -18.41 7.79
CA LYS A 161 -14.25 -18.28 8.51
C LYS A 161 -14.79 -16.86 8.58
N SER A 162 -13.99 -15.87 8.19
CA SER A 162 -14.36 -14.46 8.26
C SER A 162 -15.44 -14.08 7.27
N LYS A 163 -16.11 -12.99 7.57
CA LYS A 163 -17.09 -12.37 6.68
C LYS A 163 -16.72 -10.93 6.40
N LEU A 164 -16.96 -10.50 5.19
CA LEU A 164 -16.89 -9.13 4.74
C LEU A 164 -17.77 -8.99 3.50
N LYS A 165 -18.48 -7.88 3.36
CA LYS A 165 -19.11 -7.50 2.10
C LYS A 165 -18.16 -6.55 1.38
N PRO A 166 -17.43 -7.01 0.36
CA PRO A 166 -16.45 -6.19 -0.33
C PRO A 166 -17.09 -5.03 -1.08
N PHE A 167 -16.37 -3.91 -1.21
CA PHE A 167 -16.79 -2.78 -2.04
C PHE A 167 -16.32 -2.98 -3.49
N PRO A 168 -17.13 -2.54 -4.48
CA PRO A 168 -16.72 -2.59 -5.89
C PRO A 168 -15.47 -1.73 -6.19
N PRO A 169 -14.67 -2.12 -7.23
CA PRO A 169 -14.84 -3.28 -8.09
C PRO A 169 -14.56 -4.60 -7.37
N LEU A 170 -15.21 -5.67 -7.82
CA LEU A 170 -15.12 -6.97 -7.19
C LEU A 170 -14.30 -7.94 -8.03
N SER A 171 -13.71 -8.94 -7.35
CA SER A 171 -13.19 -10.14 -8.03
C SER A 171 -14.32 -10.86 -8.80
N PRO A 172 -13.98 -11.72 -9.78
CA PRO A 172 -14.99 -12.44 -10.58
C PRO A 172 -15.99 -13.28 -9.77
N ASP A 173 -15.54 -13.80 -8.63
CA ASP A 173 -16.37 -14.56 -7.67
C ASP A 173 -17.06 -13.68 -6.62
N GLY A 174 -16.78 -12.38 -6.62
CA GLY A 174 -17.35 -11.41 -5.66
C GLY A 174 -16.74 -11.46 -4.25
N SER A 175 -15.70 -12.26 -4.01
CA SER A 175 -15.12 -12.44 -2.68
C SER A 175 -14.19 -11.34 -2.23
N ARG A 176 -13.61 -10.57 -3.17
CA ARG A 176 -12.61 -9.52 -2.93
C ARG A 176 -13.08 -8.16 -3.39
N SER A 177 -12.72 -7.11 -2.65
CA SER A 177 -12.71 -5.74 -3.13
C SER A 177 -11.39 -5.50 -3.86
N PHE A 178 -11.45 -5.28 -5.16
CA PHE A 178 -10.30 -4.91 -5.96
C PHE A 178 -10.01 -3.41 -5.83
N PRO A 179 -8.76 -2.97 -5.91
CA PRO A 179 -8.44 -1.55 -5.95
C PRO A 179 -8.99 -0.89 -7.21
N ARG A 180 -9.59 0.29 -7.05
CA ARG A 180 -10.10 1.11 -8.18
C ARG A 180 -9.00 1.65 -9.06
N LYS A 181 -7.78 1.75 -8.52
CA LYS A 181 -6.57 2.22 -9.19
C LYS A 181 -5.39 1.39 -8.71
N ASN A 182 -4.47 1.10 -9.61
CA ASN A 182 -3.18 0.55 -9.24
C ASN A 182 -2.21 1.70 -8.95
N LEU A 183 -1.89 1.92 -7.70
CA LEU A 183 -1.09 3.05 -7.22
C LEU A 183 0.22 2.62 -6.56
N THR A 184 0.45 1.32 -6.36
CA THR A 184 1.69 0.87 -5.75
C THR A 184 2.86 0.98 -6.71
N LEU A 185 4.03 1.14 -6.11
CA LEU A 185 5.32 1.07 -6.77
C LEU A 185 5.82 -0.37 -6.72
N GLY A 186 6.69 -0.77 -7.67
CA GLY A 186 7.25 -2.12 -7.75
C GLY A 186 8.24 -2.43 -6.63
N PHE A 187 8.79 -3.64 -6.65
CA PHE A 187 9.76 -4.06 -5.63
C PHE A 187 10.95 -3.09 -5.52
N GLY A 188 11.48 -2.97 -4.31
CA GLY A 188 12.52 -1.99 -3.97
C GLY A 188 11.99 -0.61 -3.59
N GLU A 189 10.78 -0.26 -4.01
CA GLU A 189 10.18 1.05 -3.74
C GLU A 189 9.23 1.01 -2.55
N TRP A 190 9.25 2.07 -1.73
CA TRP A 190 8.38 2.17 -0.58
C TRP A 190 6.94 2.53 -0.98
N ASN A 191 5.99 1.76 -0.47
CA ASN A 191 4.56 1.99 -0.57
C ASN A 191 3.99 2.40 0.79
N HIS A 192 3.00 3.26 0.77
CA HIS A 192 2.30 3.74 1.95
C HIS A 192 0.86 3.22 1.94
N TYR A 193 0.50 2.47 2.98
CA TYR A 193 -0.87 2.08 3.26
C TYR A 193 -1.41 2.87 4.44
N TYR A 194 -2.60 3.43 4.27
CA TYR A 194 -3.44 3.91 5.36
C TYR A 194 -4.72 3.09 5.38
N VAL A 195 -5.01 2.51 6.52
CA VAL A 195 -6.21 1.69 6.75
C VAL A 195 -7.07 2.34 7.83
N ARG A 196 -8.38 2.44 7.56
CA ARG A 196 -9.37 2.85 8.54
C ARG A 196 -10.36 1.72 8.77
N ALA A 197 -10.48 1.29 10.01
CA ALA A 197 -11.30 0.16 10.45
C ALA A 197 -12.23 0.61 11.57
N ILE A 198 -13.52 0.80 11.27
CA ILE A 198 -14.52 1.35 12.19
C ILE A 198 -15.82 0.58 12.07
N ASN A 199 -16.33 0.06 13.19
CA ASN A 199 -17.62 -0.64 13.26
C ASN A 199 -17.79 -1.76 12.21
N GLY A 200 -16.68 -2.46 11.88
CA GLY A 200 -16.69 -3.53 10.89
C GLY A 200 -16.66 -3.02 9.43
N GLU A 201 -16.47 -1.73 9.20
CA GLU A 201 -16.09 -1.20 7.89
C GLU A 201 -14.58 -1.05 7.82
N LEU A 202 -13.99 -1.51 6.73
CA LEU A 202 -12.57 -1.42 6.42
C LEU A 202 -12.39 -0.66 5.11
N ARG A 203 -11.49 0.33 5.09
CA ARG A 203 -11.08 1.07 3.89
C ARG A 203 -9.57 1.17 3.81
N LEU A 204 -9.06 1.07 2.60
CA LEU A 204 -7.63 1.17 2.29
C LEU A 204 -7.35 2.36 1.37
N TRP A 205 -6.36 3.15 1.76
CA TRP A 205 -5.68 4.12 0.90
C TRP A 205 -4.29 3.61 0.56
N VAL A 206 -3.96 3.63 -0.73
CA VAL A 206 -2.63 3.29 -1.24
C VAL A 206 -2.00 4.54 -1.80
N ASN A 207 -0.82 4.90 -1.30
CA ASN A 207 -0.07 6.06 -1.75
C ASN A 207 -0.93 7.33 -1.85
N GLY A 208 -1.83 7.54 -0.88
CA GLY A 208 -2.64 8.74 -0.70
C GLY A 208 -4.04 8.74 -1.29
N GLU A 209 -4.48 7.66 -2.00
CA GLU A 209 -5.83 7.58 -2.54
C GLU A 209 -6.58 6.34 -2.02
N GLU A 210 -7.88 6.48 -1.75
CA GLU A 210 -8.74 5.35 -1.38
C GLU A 210 -8.95 4.42 -2.58
N VAL A 211 -8.67 3.14 -2.41
CA VAL A 211 -8.73 2.17 -3.50
C VAL A 211 -9.70 1.03 -3.28
N SER A 212 -9.83 0.50 -2.09
CA SER A 212 -10.62 -0.70 -1.80
C SER A 212 -11.19 -0.68 -0.39
N GLY A 213 -12.08 -1.62 -0.09
CA GLY A 213 -12.69 -1.73 1.23
C GLY A 213 -13.82 -2.73 1.30
N GLY A 214 -14.50 -2.75 2.42
CA GLY A 214 -15.68 -3.56 2.65
C GLY A 214 -16.35 -3.21 3.98
N ASN A 215 -17.52 -3.75 4.22
CA ASN A 215 -18.24 -3.57 5.47
C ASN A 215 -18.84 -4.89 6.00
N GLY A 216 -19.41 -4.84 7.18
CA GLY A 216 -20.02 -6.01 7.81
C GLY A 216 -18.99 -7.06 8.18
N ALA A 217 -17.77 -6.67 8.53
CA ALA A 217 -16.73 -7.57 8.97
C ALA A 217 -17.14 -8.38 10.21
N ASP A 218 -16.80 -9.67 10.20
CA ASP A 218 -16.87 -10.58 11.31
C ASP A 218 -15.65 -11.53 11.21
N PRO A 219 -14.67 -11.46 12.13
CA PRO A 219 -14.60 -10.61 13.33
C PRO A 219 -14.40 -9.13 13.03
N ARG A 220 -14.61 -8.30 14.05
CA ARG A 220 -14.37 -6.83 14.02
C ARG A 220 -13.58 -6.35 15.24
N THR A 221 -12.86 -7.26 15.86
CA THR A 221 -11.86 -7.01 16.90
C THR A 221 -10.85 -8.14 16.88
N GLY A 222 -9.59 -7.83 17.09
CA GLY A 222 -8.52 -8.82 17.06
C GLY A 222 -7.16 -8.18 16.85
N TYR A 223 -6.17 -9.01 16.62
CA TYR A 223 -4.80 -8.59 16.36
C TYR A 223 -4.61 -8.07 14.94
N LEU A 224 -3.61 -7.21 14.77
CA LEU A 224 -3.00 -6.92 13.48
C LEU A 224 -1.85 -7.90 13.28
N CYS A 225 -1.82 -8.58 12.14
CA CYS A 225 -0.74 -9.53 11.85
C CYS A 225 -0.04 -9.17 10.54
N LEU A 226 1.29 -9.18 10.57
CA LEU A 226 2.13 -9.04 9.37
C LEU A 226 2.47 -10.44 8.85
N GLU A 227 2.48 -10.60 7.53
CA GLU A 227 2.70 -11.88 6.88
C GLU A 227 4.15 -12.08 6.43
N SER A 228 4.64 -13.28 6.72
CA SER A 228 5.78 -13.91 6.08
C SER A 228 5.26 -14.89 5.05
N GLU A 229 5.36 -14.58 3.75
CA GLU A 229 4.73 -15.38 2.69
C GLU A 229 5.63 -15.59 1.47
N GLY A 230 6.75 -16.26 1.68
CA GLY A 230 7.63 -16.75 0.62
C GLY A 230 8.59 -15.71 0.02
N SER A 231 8.47 -14.44 0.39
CA SER A 231 9.28 -13.36 -0.17
C SER A 231 9.78 -12.39 0.91
N PRO A 232 11.03 -11.92 0.81
CA PRO A 232 11.53 -10.93 1.76
C PRO A 232 10.84 -9.57 1.53
N VAL A 233 10.39 -8.99 2.65
CA VAL A 233 9.69 -7.70 2.70
C VAL A 233 10.21 -6.87 3.87
N GLU A 234 10.20 -5.57 3.73
CA GLU A 234 10.53 -4.63 4.80
C GLU A 234 9.34 -3.74 5.12
N PHE A 235 9.21 -3.41 6.41
CA PHE A 235 8.18 -2.54 6.95
C PHE A 235 8.81 -1.45 7.81
N LYS A 236 8.23 -0.26 7.79
CA LYS A 236 8.60 0.86 8.66
C LYS A 236 7.38 1.75 8.92
N ASN A 237 7.55 2.71 9.82
CA ASN A 237 6.51 3.71 10.12
C ASN A 237 5.15 3.09 10.43
N PHE A 238 5.15 1.93 11.12
CA PHE A 238 3.90 1.33 11.58
C PHE A 238 3.36 2.16 12.74
N ARG A 239 2.24 2.82 12.53
CA ARG A 239 1.58 3.69 13.51
C ARG A 239 0.11 3.36 13.57
N VAL A 240 -0.47 3.50 14.74
CA VAL A 240 -1.88 3.21 15.00
C VAL A 240 -2.50 4.31 15.85
N ARG A 241 -3.78 4.56 15.62
CA ARG A 241 -4.64 5.36 16.49
C ARG A 241 -5.91 4.58 16.76
N GLU A 242 -6.20 4.34 18.04
CA GLU A 242 -7.47 3.76 18.44
C GLU A 242 -8.56 4.80 18.42
N LEU A 243 -9.76 4.37 18.07
CA LEU A 243 -10.96 5.19 17.98
C LEU A 243 -12.03 4.64 18.92
N PRO A 244 -12.92 5.49 19.41
CA PRO A 244 -14.02 5.07 20.29
C PRO A 244 -14.92 3.98 19.69
#